data_c47343bdb44f4510c4dde8ea9f44c84f
#
_entry.id   c47343bdb44f4510c4dde8ea9f44c84f
#
_cell.length_a   1.000
_cell.length_b   1.000
_cell.length_c   1.000
_cell.angle_alpha   90.00
_cell.angle_beta   90.00
_cell.angle_gamma   90.00
#
_symmetry.space_group_name_H-M   'P 1'
#
loop_
_entity.id
_entity.type
_entity.pdbx_description
1 polymer ?
#
loop_
_entity_poly.entity_id
_entity_poly.type
_entity_poly.pdbx_seq_one_letter_code
_entity_poly.pdbx_strand_id
1 'polypeptide(L)' 'MKIIKLSDKQFNELEEFIEKECDYVSKIASEYIDSEIGNELIEDNKPLFDLHKKLLEVKR' A
#
# COMPACT_ATOMS: atom_id res chain seq x y z
N MET A 1 -15.69 15.32 3.43
CA MET A 1 -14.29 14.86 3.59
C MET A 1 -14.08 14.32 5.00
N LYS A 2 -13.52 13.12 5.09
CA LYS A 2 -13.22 12.52 6.39
C LYS A 2 -11.78 12.85 6.78
N ILE A 3 -11.62 13.36 7.99
CA ILE A 3 -10.29 13.69 8.52
C ILE A 3 -9.99 12.72 9.65
N ILE A 4 -8.87 12.01 9.55
CA ILE A 4 -8.41 11.11 10.58
C ILE A 4 -7.22 11.74 11.27
N LYS A 5 -7.32 11.91 12.60
CA LYS A 5 -6.21 12.42 13.39
C LYS A 5 -5.49 11.26 14.04
N LEU A 6 -4.21 11.15 13.75
CA LEU A 6 -3.37 10.08 14.28
C LEU A 6 -2.21 10.71 15.07
N SER A 7 -1.82 10.07 16.15
CA SER A 7 -0.57 10.43 16.82
C SER A 7 0.60 9.99 15.94
N ASP A 8 1.79 10.52 16.21
CA ASP A 8 2.98 10.14 15.45
C ASP A 8 3.22 8.63 15.50
N LYS A 9 2.98 8.04 16.67
CA LYS A 9 3.13 6.59 16.84
C LYS A 9 2.13 5.83 15.98
N GLN A 10 0.87 6.26 15.99
CA GLN A 10 -0.18 5.62 15.19
C GLN A 10 0.09 5.78 13.70
N PHE A 11 0.57 6.93 13.28
CA PHE A 11 0.92 7.18 11.89
C PHE A 11 2.04 6.24 11.43
N ASN A 12 3.08 6.10 12.26
CA ASN A 12 4.19 5.21 11.95
C ASN A 12 3.76 3.76 11.87
N GLU A 13 2.89 3.33 12.76
CA GLU A 13 2.36 1.96 12.74
C GLU A 13 1.53 1.70 11.48
N LEU A 14 0.71 2.68 11.11
CA LEU A 14 -0.10 2.56 9.89
C LEU A 14 0.79 2.51 8.65
N GLU A 15 1.79 3.37 8.57
CA GLU A 15 2.71 3.39 7.45
C GLU A 15 3.44 2.06 7.32
N GLU A 16 3.93 1.52 8.43
CA GLU A 16 4.62 0.24 8.44
C GLU A 16 3.70 -0.89 7.98
N PHE A 17 2.47 -0.89 8.44
CA PHE A 17 1.47 -1.88 8.02
C PHE A 17 1.22 -1.80 6.51
N ILE A 18 0.99 -0.61 6.00
CA ILE A 18 0.74 -0.40 4.57
C ILE A 18 1.96 -0.81 3.74
N GLU A 19 3.15 -0.49 4.21
CA GLU A 19 4.38 -0.88 3.53
C GLU A 19 4.51 -2.39 3.42
N LYS A 20 4.23 -3.10 4.50
CA LYS A 20 4.27 -4.57 4.50
C LYS A 20 3.25 -5.16 3.54
N GLU A 21 2.06 -4.60 3.49
CA GLU A 21 1.03 -5.06 2.56
C GLU A 21 1.43 -4.81 1.11
N CYS A 22 2.01 -3.66 0.83
CA CYS A 22 2.50 -3.36 -0.52
C CYS A 22 3.60 -4.32 -0.94
N ASP A 23 4.53 -4.61 -0.04
CA ASP A 23 5.61 -5.56 -0.32
C ASP A 23 5.06 -6.96 -0.59
N TYR A 24 4.09 -7.38 0.21
CA TYR A 24 3.45 -8.68 0.05
C TYR A 24 2.76 -8.80 -1.30
N VAL A 25 1.96 -7.80 -1.65
CA VAL A 25 1.25 -7.78 -2.94
C VAL A 25 2.24 -7.76 -4.10
N SER A 26 3.28 -6.93 -4.01
CA SER A 26 4.31 -6.84 -5.04
C SER A 26 5.03 -8.17 -5.25
N LYS A 27 5.32 -8.86 -4.16
CA LYS A 27 5.99 -10.15 -4.23
C LYS A 27 5.14 -11.19 -4.92
N ILE A 28 3.86 -11.27 -4.57
CA ILE A 28 2.94 -12.21 -5.20
C ILE A 28 2.74 -11.86 -6.67
N ALA A 29 2.55 -10.59 -6.97
CA ALA A 29 2.38 -10.15 -8.36
C ALA A 29 3.62 -10.47 -9.20
N SER A 30 4.80 -10.38 -8.61
CA SER A 30 6.04 -10.71 -9.30
C SER A 30 6.11 -12.20 -9.67
N GLU A 31 5.55 -13.07 -8.84
CA GLU A 31 5.50 -14.50 -9.13
C GLU A 31 4.54 -14.83 -10.28
N TYR A 32 3.54 -13.98 -10.52
CA TYR A 32 2.52 -14.17 -11.54
C TYR A 32 2.58 -13.08 -12.62
N ILE A 33 3.77 -12.57 -12.89
CA ILE A 33 3.94 -11.37 -13.72
C ILE A 33 3.35 -11.49 -15.13
N ASP A 34 3.34 -12.68 -15.70
CA ASP A 34 2.82 -12.91 -17.04
C ASP A 34 1.40 -13.50 -17.04
N SER A 35 0.72 -13.47 -15.90
CA SER A 35 -0.62 -14.04 -15.80
C SER A 35 -1.67 -12.96 -15.51
N GLU A 36 -2.92 -13.28 -15.84
CA GLU A 36 -4.04 -12.41 -15.53
C GLU A 36 -4.18 -12.22 -14.02
N ILE A 37 -3.83 -13.24 -13.25
CA ILE A 37 -3.92 -13.19 -11.78
C ILE A 37 -3.02 -12.09 -11.23
N GLY A 38 -1.80 -11.98 -11.73
CA GLY A 38 -0.89 -10.93 -11.29
C GLY A 38 -1.39 -9.54 -11.66
N ASN A 39 -1.91 -9.37 -12.87
CA ASN A 39 -2.45 -8.09 -13.31
C ASN A 39 -3.69 -7.70 -12.50
N GLU A 40 -4.59 -8.63 -12.24
CA GLU A 40 -5.77 -8.39 -11.43
C GLU A 40 -5.39 -8.01 -10.00
N LEU A 41 -4.38 -8.68 -9.46
CA LEU A 41 -3.92 -8.39 -8.10
C LEU A 41 -3.41 -6.96 -7.98
N ILE A 42 -2.64 -6.51 -8.96
CA ILE A 42 -2.13 -5.14 -8.97
C ILE A 42 -3.27 -4.14 -9.12
N GLU A 43 -4.21 -4.38 -10.03
CA GLU A 43 -5.34 -3.49 -10.22
C GLU A 43 -6.23 -3.41 -8.98
N ASP A 44 -6.53 -4.56 -8.37
CA ASP A 44 -7.38 -4.61 -7.18
C ASP A 44 -6.74 -3.89 -5.99
N ASN A 45 -5.41 -3.85 -5.95
CA ASN A 45 -4.68 -3.22 -4.86
C ASN A 45 -4.12 -1.84 -5.21
N LYS A 46 -4.54 -1.29 -6.33
CA LYS A 46 -4.11 0.03 -6.74
C LYS A 46 -4.39 1.12 -5.68
N PRO A 47 -5.57 1.14 -5.04
CA PRO A 47 -5.81 2.11 -3.97
C PRO A 47 -4.82 1.96 -2.81
N LEU A 48 -4.38 0.75 -2.53
CA LEU A 48 -3.38 0.50 -1.49
C LEU A 48 -2.04 1.15 -1.84
N PHE A 49 -1.58 0.98 -3.06
CA PHE A 49 -0.34 1.59 -3.52
C PHE A 49 -0.43 3.12 -3.53
N ASP A 50 -1.56 3.66 -3.96
CA ASP A 50 -1.78 5.10 -3.95
C ASP A 50 -1.75 5.65 -2.52
N LEU A 51 -2.35 4.94 -1.58
CA LEU A 51 -2.33 5.33 -0.17
C LEU A 51 -0.91 5.33 0.38
N HIS A 52 -0.13 4.30 0.05
CA HIS A 52 1.27 4.21 0.49
C HIS A 52 2.06 5.42 -0.02
N LYS A 53 1.87 5.77 -1.28
CA LYS A 53 2.53 6.91 -1.88
C LYS A 53 2.17 8.21 -1.16
N LYS A 54 0.89 8.40 -0.85
CA LYS A 54 0.43 9.59 -0.14
C LYS A 54 1.01 9.67 1.27
N LEU A 55 1.12 8.54 1.96
CA LEU A 55 1.70 8.51 3.29
C LEU A 55 3.17 8.91 3.26
N LEU A 56 3.90 8.47 2.24
CA LEU A 56 5.30 8.85 2.07
C LEU A 56 5.45 10.35 1.79
N GLU A 57 4.54 10.93 1.04
CA GLU A 57 4.54 12.37 0.77
C GLU A 57 4.30 13.19 2.03
N VAL A 58 3.39 12.73 2.89
CA VAL A 58 3.07 13.42 4.14
C VAL A 58 4.25 13.36 5.13
N LYS A 59 5.00 12.27 5.09
CA LYS A 59 6.11 12.06 6.02
C LYS A 59 7.28 13.01 5.78
N ARG A 60 7.40 13.58 4.61
CA ARG A 60 8.50 14.48 4.24
C ARG A 60 8.32 15.90 4.78
#